data_eba114e42d893dc4c514b6d5be5826b5
#
_entry.id   eba114e42d893dc4c514b6d5be5826b5
#
_cell.length_a   1.000
_cell.length_b   1.000
_cell.length_c   1.000
_cell.angle_alpha   90.00
_cell.angle_beta   90.00
_cell.angle_gamma   90.00
#
_symmetry.space_group_name_H-M   'P 1'
#
loop_
_entity.id
_entity.type
_entity.pdbx_description
1 polymer ?
#
loop_
_entity_poly.entity_id
_entity_poly.type
_entity_poly.pdbx_seq_one_letter_code
_entity_poly.pdbx_strand_id
1 'polypeptide(L)'
;MADIIKNENFTADVLLNLLSETTDDYLYMWDIRNGTFYISDNAYDDLDISRLIEQDVVSVWSKIMVREDLELWLSDMQMIQEGSKDYHDMEYRVYNKSGRVIWVSCRGTVKKDRQDRPLFMIGRISNIGKQNKFDNVTGLMNRNQFEQ
;
A
#
# COMPACT_ATOMS: atom_id res chain seq x y z
N MET A 1 1.07 18.73 -18.87
CA MET A 1 1.01 17.67 -17.84
C MET A 1 2.17 17.73 -16.87
N ALA A 2 3.41 17.78 -17.37
CA ALA A 2 4.57 17.86 -16.49
C ALA A 2 4.55 19.07 -15.57
N ASP A 3 4.09 20.21 -16.07
CA ASP A 3 4.03 21.43 -15.26
C ASP A 3 3.00 21.32 -14.12
N ILE A 4 1.90 20.63 -14.37
CA ILE A 4 0.88 20.41 -13.36
C ILE A 4 1.44 19.52 -12.25
N ILE A 5 2.15 18.47 -12.62
CA ILE A 5 2.73 17.54 -11.66
C ILE A 5 3.79 18.21 -10.79
N LYS A 6 4.51 19.17 -11.35
CA LYS A 6 5.54 19.91 -10.61
C LYS A 6 4.98 21.01 -9.73
N ASN A 7 3.71 21.34 -9.91
CA ASN A 7 3.05 22.34 -9.06
C ASN A 7 2.92 21.76 -7.65
N GLU A 8 3.22 22.56 -6.63
CA GLU A 8 3.17 22.13 -5.25
C GLU A 8 1.80 21.63 -4.81
N ASN A 9 0.73 22.04 -5.52
CA ASN A 9 -0.63 21.58 -5.25
C ASN A 9 -0.89 20.16 -5.75
N PHE A 10 0.06 19.58 -6.48
CA PHE A 10 -0.07 18.25 -7.06
C PHE A 10 1.03 17.31 -6.58
N THR A 11 1.28 17.34 -5.28
CA THR A 11 2.24 16.42 -4.68
C THR A 11 1.65 15.01 -4.60
N ALA A 12 2.52 14.02 -4.39
CA ALA A 12 2.10 12.63 -4.33
C ALA A 12 1.06 12.41 -3.23
N ASP A 13 1.28 12.96 -2.05
CA ASP A 13 0.36 12.79 -0.93
C ASP A 13 -0.99 13.46 -1.20
N VAL A 14 -1.01 14.60 -1.85
CA VAL A 14 -2.26 15.27 -2.22
C VAL A 14 -3.06 14.39 -3.18
N LEU A 15 -2.40 13.86 -4.21
CA LEU A 15 -3.08 13.02 -5.19
C LEU A 15 -3.59 11.72 -4.58
N LEU A 16 -2.78 11.09 -3.75
CA LEU A 16 -3.20 9.86 -3.06
C LEU A 16 -4.40 10.11 -2.16
N ASN A 17 -4.42 11.21 -1.43
CA ASN A 17 -5.51 11.53 -0.52
C ASN A 17 -6.79 11.87 -1.28
N LEU A 18 -6.69 12.58 -2.39
CA LEU A 18 -7.87 12.86 -3.20
C LEU A 18 -8.45 11.57 -3.77
N LEU A 19 -7.60 10.71 -4.32
CA LEU A 19 -8.08 9.46 -4.89
C LEU A 19 -8.65 8.53 -3.83
N SER A 20 -8.12 8.58 -2.61
CA SER A 20 -8.61 7.73 -1.52
C SER A 20 -10.04 8.04 -1.12
N GLU A 21 -10.57 9.21 -1.50
CA GLU A 21 -11.97 9.54 -1.26
C GLU A 21 -12.91 8.72 -2.12
N THR A 22 -12.40 8.05 -3.13
CA THR A 22 -13.20 7.21 -4.05
C THR A 22 -13.18 5.73 -3.69
N THR A 23 -12.47 5.35 -2.64
CA THR A 23 -12.29 3.94 -2.28
C THR A 23 -12.08 3.81 -0.78
N ASP A 24 -12.25 2.63 -0.25
CA ASP A 24 -11.89 2.31 1.13
C ASP A 24 -10.47 1.78 1.26
N ASP A 25 -9.80 1.57 0.14
CA ASP A 25 -8.43 1.09 0.14
C ASP A 25 -7.45 2.18 0.59
N TYR A 26 -6.31 1.73 1.10
CA TYR A 26 -5.20 2.62 1.39
C TYR A 26 -4.34 2.71 0.15
N LEU A 27 -4.09 3.91 -0.34
CA LEU A 27 -3.32 4.14 -1.56
C LEU A 27 -1.91 4.56 -1.19
N TYR A 28 -0.92 4.00 -1.89
CA TYR A 28 0.46 4.27 -1.54
C TYR A 28 1.34 4.48 -2.77
N MET A 29 2.46 5.15 -2.55
CA MET A 29 3.54 5.24 -3.51
C MET A 29 4.86 5.09 -2.76
N TRP A 30 5.68 4.17 -3.20
CA TRP A 30 7.02 3.97 -2.67
C TRP A 30 8.03 4.46 -3.68
N ASP A 31 8.71 5.55 -3.35
CA ASP A 31 9.81 6.07 -4.16
C ASP A 31 11.03 5.22 -3.86
N ILE A 32 11.26 4.22 -4.68
CA ILE A 32 12.30 3.22 -4.45
C ILE A 32 13.68 3.86 -4.51
N ARG A 33 13.84 4.79 -5.44
CA ARG A 33 15.14 5.44 -5.66
C ARG A 33 15.56 6.30 -4.49
N ASN A 34 14.63 7.06 -3.92
CA ASN A 34 14.92 8.01 -2.86
C ASN A 34 14.60 7.47 -1.46
N GLY A 35 13.89 6.35 -1.38
CA GLY A 35 13.55 5.72 -0.12
C GLY A 35 12.36 6.35 0.60
N THR A 36 11.57 7.17 -0.07
CA THR A 36 10.42 7.83 0.54
C THR A 36 9.15 7.04 0.29
N PHE A 37 8.32 6.92 1.32
CA PHE A 37 7.05 6.21 1.23
C PHE A 37 5.90 7.15 1.55
N TYR A 38 4.90 7.15 0.67
CA TYR A 38 3.67 7.95 0.82
C TYR A 38 2.49 7.00 0.90
N ILE A 39 1.57 7.28 1.83
CA ILE A 39 0.34 6.51 1.94
C ILE A 39 -0.79 7.46 2.28
N SER A 40 -2.00 7.16 1.79
CA SER A 40 -3.15 8.01 2.04
C SER A 40 -3.50 8.06 3.53
N ASP A 41 -4.09 9.17 3.95
CA ASP A 41 -4.34 9.46 5.37
C ASP A 41 -5.23 8.43 6.05
N ASN A 42 -6.14 7.81 5.32
CA ASN A 42 -7.03 6.80 5.90
C ASN A 42 -6.28 5.60 6.49
N ALA A 43 -5.05 5.35 6.03
CA ALA A 43 -4.23 4.27 6.60
C ALA A 43 -3.83 4.57 8.04
N TYR A 44 -3.58 5.83 8.36
CA TYR A 44 -3.17 6.21 9.71
C TYR A 44 -4.31 6.10 10.73
N ASP A 45 -5.54 6.06 10.24
CA ASP A 45 -6.69 5.87 11.11
C ASP A 45 -6.82 4.40 11.56
N ASP A 46 -6.40 3.47 10.73
CA ASP A 46 -6.61 2.04 10.95
C ASP A 46 -5.35 1.29 11.37
N LEU A 47 -4.19 1.71 10.89
CA LEU A 47 -2.93 1.00 11.08
C LEU A 47 -2.01 1.76 12.03
N ASP A 48 -1.25 1.01 12.79
CA ASP A 48 -0.31 1.60 13.76
C ASP A 48 1.01 1.94 13.08
N ILE A 49 0.97 2.90 12.16
CA ILE A 49 2.13 3.37 11.43
C ILE A 49 2.39 4.84 11.74
N SER A 50 3.66 5.20 11.71
CA SER A 50 4.07 6.58 11.98
C SER A 50 3.88 7.45 10.75
N ARG A 51 3.38 8.68 10.94
CA ARG A 51 3.31 9.65 9.86
C ARG A 51 4.68 10.15 9.42
N LEU A 52 5.69 9.92 10.23
CA LEU A 52 7.07 10.24 9.89
C LEU A 52 7.66 9.15 9.01
N ILE A 53 7.13 9.05 7.79
CA ILE A 53 7.59 8.01 6.87
C ILE A 53 8.73 8.55 5.99
N GLU A 54 9.69 9.20 6.58
CA GLU A 54 11.00 9.42 5.99
C GLU A 54 11.91 8.23 6.26
N GLN A 55 11.40 7.28 7.06
CA GLN A 55 12.11 6.07 7.38
C GLN A 55 11.91 5.03 6.29
N ASP A 56 12.81 4.06 6.26
CA ASP A 56 12.71 2.92 5.37
C ASP A 56 11.36 2.22 5.55
N VAL A 57 10.60 2.12 4.46
CA VAL A 57 9.27 1.50 4.46
C VAL A 57 9.33 0.06 4.98
N VAL A 58 10.41 -0.65 4.68
CA VAL A 58 10.59 -2.03 5.14
C VAL A 58 10.62 -2.07 6.67
N SER A 59 11.33 -1.14 7.28
CA SER A 59 11.43 -1.04 8.72
C SER A 59 10.08 -0.75 9.37
N VAL A 60 9.36 0.22 8.81
CA VAL A 60 8.06 0.63 9.35
C VAL A 60 7.03 -0.48 9.20
N TRP A 61 6.97 -1.07 8.02
CA TRP A 61 5.95 -2.07 7.70
C TRP A 61 6.17 -3.39 8.42
N SER A 62 7.43 -3.80 8.56
CA SER A 62 7.74 -5.05 9.24
C SER A 62 7.36 -5.04 10.72
N LYS A 63 7.27 -3.86 11.34
CA LYS A 63 6.87 -3.76 12.74
C LYS A 63 5.42 -4.16 12.99
N ILE A 64 4.55 -3.98 12.00
CA ILE A 64 3.13 -4.28 12.14
C ILE A 64 2.73 -5.58 11.45
N MET A 65 3.64 -6.21 10.73
CA MET A 65 3.34 -7.45 10.03
C MET A 65 3.47 -8.66 10.94
N VAL A 66 2.56 -9.60 10.79
CA VAL A 66 2.63 -10.87 11.51
C VAL A 66 3.89 -11.61 11.07
N ARG A 67 4.62 -12.15 12.05
CA ARG A 67 5.95 -12.71 11.80
C ARG A 67 5.97 -13.79 10.72
N GLU A 68 4.95 -14.63 10.69
CA GLU A 68 4.89 -15.74 9.74
C GLU A 68 4.82 -15.28 8.29
N ASP A 69 4.32 -14.06 8.06
CA ASP A 69 4.18 -13.52 6.71
C ASP A 69 5.38 -12.65 6.31
N LEU A 70 6.20 -12.28 7.27
CA LEU A 70 7.24 -11.28 7.07
C LEU A 70 8.33 -11.74 6.10
N GLU A 71 8.74 -12.99 6.19
CA GLU A 71 9.85 -13.50 5.39
C GLU A 71 9.53 -13.45 3.89
N LEU A 72 8.33 -13.88 3.53
CA LEU A 72 7.90 -13.83 2.12
C LEU A 72 7.78 -12.40 1.63
N TRP A 73 7.27 -11.51 2.47
CA TRP A 73 7.15 -10.10 2.13
C TRP A 73 8.53 -9.45 1.92
N LEU A 74 9.46 -9.73 2.80
CA LEU A 74 10.84 -9.20 2.68
C LEU A 74 11.50 -9.69 1.40
N SER A 75 11.32 -10.96 1.07
CA SER A 75 11.86 -11.52 -0.16
C SER A 75 11.29 -10.82 -1.39
N ASP A 76 9.98 -10.54 -1.38
CA ASP A 76 9.34 -9.86 -2.49
C ASP A 76 9.85 -8.42 -2.65
N MET A 77 9.98 -7.71 -1.53
CA MET A 77 10.50 -6.34 -1.55
C MET A 77 11.94 -6.31 -2.09
N GLN A 78 12.74 -7.29 -1.72
CA GLN A 78 14.12 -7.37 -2.21
C GLN A 78 14.14 -7.57 -3.73
N MET A 79 13.32 -8.46 -4.25
CA MET A 79 13.26 -8.68 -5.71
C MET A 79 12.83 -7.41 -6.45
N ILE A 80 11.90 -6.66 -5.88
CA ILE A 80 11.45 -5.41 -6.47
C ILE A 80 12.58 -4.37 -6.47
N GLN A 81 13.30 -4.25 -5.36
CA GLN A 81 14.42 -3.31 -5.26
C GLN A 81 15.56 -3.66 -6.22
N GLU A 82 15.78 -4.93 -6.44
CA GLU A 82 16.83 -5.42 -7.36
C GLU A 82 16.43 -5.28 -8.82
N GLY A 83 15.17 -5.01 -9.10
CA GLY A 83 14.68 -4.89 -10.46
C GLY A 83 14.30 -6.20 -11.11
N SER A 84 14.33 -7.31 -10.37
CA SER A 84 13.98 -8.63 -10.91
C SER A 84 12.48 -8.88 -10.94
N LYS A 85 11.70 -8.02 -10.29
CA LYS A 85 10.25 -8.12 -10.25
C LYS A 85 9.64 -6.73 -10.34
N ASP A 86 8.65 -6.55 -11.18
CA ASP A 86 8.07 -5.22 -11.46
C ASP A 86 6.63 -5.08 -10.98
N TYR A 87 6.18 -5.95 -10.09
CA TYR A 87 4.87 -5.86 -9.48
C TYR A 87 4.88 -6.47 -8.09
N HIS A 88 3.89 -6.10 -7.29
CA HIS A 88 3.66 -6.67 -5.96
C HIS A 88 2.20 -7.10 -5.89
N ASP A 89 1.96 -8.35 -5.51
CA ASP A 89 0.60 -8.88 -5.37
C ASP A 89 0.65 -9.94 -4.28
N MET A 90 0.26 -9.55 -3.06
CA MET A 90 0.40 -10.42 -1.91
C MET A 90 -0.68 -10.13 -0.88
N GLU A 91 -1.19 -11.19 -0.26
CA GLU A 91 -2.04 -11.09 0.91
C GLU A 91 -1.21 -11.43 2.14
N TYR A 92 -1.38 -10.65 3.20
CA TYR A 92 -0.67 -10.89 4.44
C TYR A 92 -1.43 -10.26 5.61
N ARG A 93 -0.96 -10.57 6.81
CA ARG A 93 -1.60 -10.13 8.04
C ARG A 93 -0.80 -9.04 8.70
N VAL A 94 -1.51 -8.02 9.18
CA VAL A 94 -0.91 -6.91 9.92
C VAL A 94 -1.74 -6.64 11.17
N TYR A 95 -1.12 -5.98 12.13
CA TYR A 95 -1.82 -5.52 13.33
C TYR A 95 -2.39 -4.13 13.08
N ASN A 96 -3.66 -3.95 13.42
CA ASN A 96 -4.26 -2.64 13.37
C ASN A 96 -3.99 -1.86 14.67
N LYS A 97 -4.49 -0.63 14.76
CA LYS A 97 -4.27 0.20 15.95
C LYS A 97 -4.82 -0.41 17.24
N SER A 98 -5.83 -1.26 17.14
CA SER A 98 -6.41 -1.95 18.30
C SER A 98 -5.63 -3.19 18.71
N GLY A 99 -4.56 -3.52 17.99
CA GLY A 99 -3.78 -4.71 18.23
C GLY A 99 -4.40 -5.98 17.67
N ARG A 100 -5.42 -5.86 16.85
CA ARG A 100 -6.05 -7.00 16.20
C ARG A 100 -5.36 -7.32 14.89
N VAL A 101 -5.32 -8.60 14.56
CA VAL A 101 -4.80 -9.07 13.28
C VAL A 101 -5.86 -8.87 12.20
N ILE A 102 -5.48 -8.24 11.11
CA ILE A 102 -6.33 -8.09 9.94
C ILE A 102 -5.61 -8.61 8.71
N TRP A 103 -6.38 -9.14 7.77
CA TRP A 103 -5.85 -9.54 6.47
C TRP A 103 -5.91 -8.37 5.52
N VAL A 104 -4.83 -8.15 4.80
CA VAL A 104 -4.77 -7.13 3.75
C VAL A 104 -4.31 -7.76 2.44
N SER A 105 -4.79 -7.20 1.34
CA SER A 105 -4.35 -7.54 0.00
C SER A 105 -3.63 -6.32 -0.57
N CYS A 106 -2.35 -6.47 -0.85
CA CYS A 106 -1.53 -5.38 -1.36
C CYS A 106 -1.18 -5.65 -2.82
N ARG A 107 -1.48 -4.69 -3.67
CA ARG A 107 -1.17 -4.76 -5.10
C ARG A 107 -0.47 -3.49 -5.52
N GLY A 108 0.60 -3.64 -6.28
CA GLY A 108 1.33 -2.51 -6.79
C GLY A 108 2.03 -2.83 -8.09
N THR A 109 2.35 -1.78 -8.82
CA THR A 109 3.09 -1.88 -10.06
C THR A 109 4.30 -0.97 -9.99
N VAL A 110 5.40 -1.39 -10.61
CA VAL A 110 6.67 -0.68 -10.57
C VAL A 110 6.87 0.07 -11.87
N LYS A 111 7.26 1.33 -11.76
CA LYS A 111 7.73 2.12 -12.90
C LYS A 111 9.25 2.09 -12.91
N LYS A 112 9.80 1.76 -14.06
CA LYS A 112 11.26 1.72 -14.25
C LYS A 112 11.73 2.89 -15.11
N ASP A 113 12.99 3.24 -14.97
CA ASP A 113 13.61 4.26 -15.80
C ASP A 113 14.07 3.68 -17.13
N ARG A 114 14.74 4.50 -17.96
CA ARG A 114 15.18 4.08 -19.29
C ARG A 114 16.26 2.99 -19.24
N GLN A 115 16.97 2.89 -18.13
CA GLN A 115 17.97 1.85 -17.92
C GLN A 115 17.41 0.60 -17.25
N ASP A 116 16.06 0.49 -17.18
CA ASP A 116 15.36 -0.63 -16.58
C ASP A 116 15.60 -0.76 -15.06
N ARG A 117 15.86 0.37 -14.39
CA ARG A 117 16.02 0.40 -12.94
C ARG A 117 14.74 0.87 -12.28
N PRO A 118 14.35 0.29 -11.15
CA PRO A 118 13.09 0.69 -10.49
C PRO A 118 13.15 2.14 -10.00
N LEU A 119 12.10 2.90 -10.31
CA LEU A 119 11.93 4.27 -9.86
C LEU A 119 11.00 4.33 -8.66
N PHE A 120 9.78 3.87 -8.85
CA PHE A 120 8.79 3.86 -7.79
C PHE A 120 7.78 2.74 -8.01
N MET A 121 7.10 2.39 -6.93
CA MET A 121 5.98 1.46 -6.96
C MET A 121 4.74 2.20 -6.47
N ILE A 122 3.63 2.05 -7.17
CA ILE A 122 2.37 2.65 -6.79
C ILE A 122 1.31 1.55 -6.69
N GLY A 123 0.44 1.66 -5.71
CA GLY A 123 -0.56 0.61 -5.54
C GLY A 123 -1.58 0.92 -4.47
N ARG A 124 -2.27 -0.14 -4.07
CA ARG A 124 -3.32 -0.06 -3.07
C ARG A 124 -3.26 -1.26 -2.13
N ILE A 125 -3.72 -1.01 -0.92
CA ILE A 125 -3.83 -2.03 0.12
C ILE A 125 -5.28 -2.08 0.52
N SER A 126 -5.90 -3.25 0.37
CA SER A 126 -7.30 -3.46 0.72
C SER A 126 -7.38 -4.25 2.02
N ASN A 127 -8.16 -3.75 2.97
CA ASN A 127 -8.47 -4.50 4.18
C ASN A 127 -9.57 -5.50 3.82
N ILE A 128 -9.20 -6.77 3.67
CA ILE A 128 -10.10 -7.80 3.16
C ILE A 128 -11.28 -8.03 4.09
N GLY A 129 -11.04 -7.92 5.39
CA GLY A 129 -12.08 -8.13 6.38
C GLY A 129 -12.99 -6.94 6.63
N LYS A 130 -12.67 -5.78 6.04
CA LYS A 130 -13.44 -4.56 6.25
C LYS A 130 -14.61 -4.51 5.31
N GLN A 131 -15.79 -4.16 5.83
CA GLN A 131 -16.94 -3.96 4.98
C GLN A 131 -16.73 -2.69 4.16
N ASN A 132 -16.74 -2.83 2.86
CA ASN A 132 -16.46 -1.73 1.94
C ASN A 132 -17.73 -0.90 1.77
N LYS A 133 -17.63 0.42 1.93
CA LYS A 133 -18.77 1.31 1.80
C LYS A 133 -19.39 1.29 0.38
N PHE A 134 -18.58 0.95 -0.63
CA PHE A 134 -19.03 0.86 -2.00
C PHE A 134 -19.62 -0.50 -2.34
N ASP A 135 -19.43 -1.50 -1.47
CA ASP A 135 -19.98 -2.84 -1.65
C ASP A 135 -21.32 -3.03 -0.93
N ASN A 136 -21.74 -2.07 -0.13
CA ASN A 136 -22.97 -2.17 0.63
C ASN A 136 -24.19 -2.40 -0.24
N VAL A 137 -24.20 -1.81 -1.43
CA VAL A 137 -25.30 -1.95 -2.38
C VAL A 137 -25.42 -3.39 -2.84
N THR A 138 -24.32 -4.09 -2.90
CA THR A 138 -24.26 -5.48 -3.35
C THR A 138 -23.86 -6.41 -2.22
N GLY A 139 -24.22 -6.04 -1.00
CA GLY A 139 -23.81 -6.81 0.18
C GLY A 139 -24.22 -8.25 0.14
N LEU A 140 -25.30 -8.56 -0.55
CA LEU A 140 -25.77 -9.93 -0.72
C LEU A 140 -24.81 -10.75 -1.57
N MET A 141 -24.01 -10.07 -2.38
CA MET A 141 -23.04 -10.71 -3.25
C MET A 141 -21.67 -10.79 -2.60
N ASN A 142 -21.61 -10.56 -1.32
CA ASN A 142 -20.36 -10.59 -0.60
C ASN A 142 -19.72 -11.97 -0.71
N ARG A 143 -18.69 -12.08 -1.51
CA ARG A 143 -18.01 -13.33 -1.77
C ARG A 143 -17.30 -13.88 -0.56
N ASN A 144 -16.96 -13.04 0.38
CA ASN A 144 -16.30 -13.48 1.60
C ASN A 144 -17.15 -14.47 2.38
N GLN A 145 -18.45 -14.38 2.22
CA GLN A 145 -19.38 -15.31 2.88
C GLN A 145 -19.32 -16.70 2.26
N PHE A 146 -18.94 -16.81 1.02
CA PHE A 146 -18.90 -18.07 0.29
C PHE A 146 -17.52 -18.74 0.34
N GLU A 147 -16.50 -17.96 0.60
CA GLU A 147 -15.13 -18.46 0.61
C GLU A 147 -14.74 -19.05 1.97
N GLN A 148 -15.59 -18.91 2.92
CA GLN A 148 -15.35 -19.49 4.25
C GLN A 148 -15.76 -20.99 4.29
#